data_10cca4884d4381e692eeafb99ffa9a2a
#
_entry.id   10cca4884d4381e692eeafb99ffa9a2a
#
_cell.length_a   1.000
_cell.length_b   1.000
_cell.length_c   1.000
_cell.angle_alpha   90.00
_cell.angle_beta   90.00
_cell.angle_gamma   90.00
#
_symmetry.space_group_name_H-M   'P 1'
#
loop_
_entity.id
_entity.type
_entity.pdbx_description
1 polymer ?
#
loop_
_entity_poly.entity_id
_entity_poly.type
_entity_poly.pdbx_seq_one_letter_code
_entity_poly.pdbx_strand_id
1 'polypeptide(L)'
;MSNQFLDLITKRRTIYAIAKNVEQSPEYLTDLIQTAIKQSPSSFNSQSSRAVILFNSEHEKFWGFVADKLKSYAKDEESAAKTTAKMASFAAGVGTVLFFEDHNVVKGLQEQFPSYADNFPIWAEHSTAIAQFATWTALHTEGLGA
;
A
#
# COMPACT_ATOMS: atom_id res chain seq x y z
N MET A 1 -12.00 25.66 -16.30
CA MET A 1 -12.20 24.21 -16.57
C MET A 1 -11.60 23.46 -15.40
N SER A 2 -12.38 22.70 -14.64
CA SER A 2 -11.85 21.81 -13.61
C SER A 2 -11.19 20.61 -14.29
N ASN A 3 -10.01 20.22 -13.85
CA ASN A 3 -9.36 19.00 -14.27
C ASN A 3 -9.69 17.93 -13.23
N GLN A 4 -10.52 16.94 -13.61
CA GLN A 4 -10.99 15.90 -12.70
C GLN A 4 -9.84 15.18 -11.96
N PHE A 5 -8.73 14.92 -12.63
CA PHE A 5 -7.57 14.31 -12.00
C PHE A 5 -6.97 15.21 -10.91
N LEU A 6 -6.78 16.50 -11.21
CA LEU A 6 -6.28 17.45 -10.21
C LEU A 6 -7.23 17.62 -9.03
N ASP A 7 -8.54 17.61 -9.27
CA ASP A 7 -9.55 17.66 -8.23
C ASP A 7 -9.44 16.43 -7.29
N LEU A 8 -9.24 15.24 -7.86
CA LEU A 8 -9.08 14.00 -7.09
C LEU A 8 -7.83 14.03 -6.21
N ILE A 9 -6.67 14.34 -6.78
CA ILE A 9 -5.41 14.37 -6.01
C ILE A 9 -5.40 15.49 -4.96
N THR A 10 -6.10 16.60 -5.22
CA THR A 10 -6.24 17.68 -4.24
C THR A 10 -7.10 17.28 -3.04
N LYS A 11 -8.16 16.50 -3.27
CA LYS A 11 -9.08 16.04 -2.23
C LYS A 11 -8.54 14.87 -1.43
N ARG A 12 -7.75 13.98 -2.08
CA ARG A 12 -7.12 12.85 -1.40
C ARG A 12 -6.19 13.35 -0.28
N ARG A 13 -6.47 12.94 0.94
CA ARG A 13 -5.65 13.28 2.12
C ARG A 13 -5.36 12.03 2.93
N THR A 14 -4.30 12.06 3.73
CA THR A 14 -4.06 11.04 4.74
C THR A 14 -5.15 11.13 5.81
N ILE A 15 -5.84 10.02 6.05
CA ILE A 15 -6.90 9.91 7.06
C ILE A 15 -6.44 8.91 8.12
N TYR A 16 -6.21 9.38 9.34
CA TYR A 16 -5.79 8.54 10.46
C TYR A 16 -6.96 7.94 11.24
N ALA A 17 -8.09 8.64 11.31
CA ALA A 17 -9.29 8.15 11.98
C ALA A 17 -10.09 7.23 11.03
N ILE A 18 -9.58 6.02 10.84
CA ILE A 18 -10.21 5.00 10.01
C ILE A 18 -11.11 4.09 10.83
N ALA A 19 -12.11 3.48 10.18
CA ALA A 19 -13.08 2.60 10.83
C ALA A 19 -13.52 1.48 9.88
N LYS A 20 -14.28 0.50 10.40
CA LYS A 20 -14.74 -0.68 9.66
C LYS A 20 -16.07 -0.49 8.91
N ASN A 21 -16.72 0.64 9.04
CA ASN A 21 -18.03 0.92 8.42
C ASN A 21 -17.85 1.29 6.93
N VAL A 22 -17.64 0.29 6.11
CA VAL A 22 -17.44 0.40 4.67
C VAL A 22 -18.58 -0.32 3.96
N GLU A 23 -19.16 0.33 2.92
CA GLU A 23 -20.29 -0.21 2.15
C GLU A 23 -19.81 -1.21 1.07
N GLN A 24 -18.60 -1.03 0.56
CA GLN A 24 -18.02 -1.84 -0.51
C GLN A 24 -17.62 -3.22 0.01
N SER A 25 -17.87 -4.26 -0.80
CA SER A 25 -17.43 -5.61 -0.48
C SER A 25 -15.91 -5.78 -0.64
N PRO A 26 -15.30 -6.76 0.07
CA PRO A 26 -13.89 -7.10 -0.12
C PRO A 26 -13.53 -7.47 -1.57
N GLU A 27 -14.44 -8.13 -2.29
CA GLU A 27 -14.27 -8.51 -3.70
C GLU A 27 -14.18 -7.26 -4.58
N TYR A 28 -15.12 -6.31 -4.41
CA TYR A 28 -15.12 -5.06 -5.15
C TYR A 28 -13.83 -4.25 -4.89
N LEU A 29 -13.43 -4.12 -3.63
CA LEU A 29 -12.20 -3.42 -3.27
C LEU A 29 -10.96 -4.11 -3.83
N THR A 30 -10.96 -5.44 -3.85
CA THR A 30 -9.87 -6.22 -4.46
C THR A 30 -9.74 -5.92 -5.95
N ASP A 31 -10.84 -5.92 -6.69
CA ASP A 31 -10.86 -5.64 -8.13
C ASP A 31 -10.43 -4.19 -8.42
N LEU A 32 -10.89 -3.23 -7.62
CA LEU A 32 -10.49 -1.82 -7.70
C LEU A 32 -8.97 -1.67 -7.53
N ILE A 33 -8.41 -2.26 -6.46
CA ILE A 33 -6.98 -2.19 -6.13
C ILE A 33 -6.16 -2.88 -7.22
N GLN A 34 -6.55 -4.07 -7.66
CA GLN A 34 -5.87 -4.79 -8.72
C GLN A 34 -5.87 -4.00 -10.04
N THR A 35 -6.99 -3.35 -10.36
CA THR A 35 -7.10 -2.51 -11.55
C THR A 35 -6.15 -1.31 -11.46
N ALA A 36 -6.12 -0.62 -10.33
CA ALA A 36 -5.23 0.52 -10.11
C ALA A 36 -3.75 0.11 -10.28
N ILE A 37 -3.35 -1.04 -9.73
CA ILE A 37 -1.98 -1.57 -9.86
C ILE A 37 -1.67 -1.95 -11.31
N LYS A 38 -2.55 -2.69 -11.99
CA LYS A 38 -2.35 -3.16 -13.37
C LYS A 38 -2.26 -2.00 -14.37
N GLN A 39 -2.97 -0.90 -14.12
CA GLN A 39 -2.95 0.28 -14.98
C GLN A 39 -1.82 1.27 -14.63
N SER A 40 -1.08 1.04 -13.56
CA SER A 40 0.06 1.88 -13.19
C SER A 40 1.27 1.59 -14.09
N PRO A 41 1.92 2.63 -14.64
CA PRO A 41 3.11 2.43 -15.46
C PRO A 41 4.30 1.95 -14.62
N SER A 42 5.18 1.20 -15.26
CA SER A 42 6.45 0.76 -14.67
C SER A 42 7.60 0.91 -15.67
N SER A 43 8.79 1.17 -15.16
CA SER A 43 9.98 1.32 -15.99
C SER A 43 10.24 0.03 -16.78
N PHE A 44 10.48 0.17 -18.10
CA PHE A 44 10.62 -0.95 -19.04
C PHE A 44 9.42 -1.90 -19.03
N ASN A 45 8.24 -1.43 -18.60
CA ASN A 45 7.07 -2.27 -18.40
C ASN A 45 7.38 -3.51 -17.55
N SER A 46 8.18 -3.31 -16.50
CA SER A 46 8.67 -4.37 -15.62
C SER A 46 7.55 -5.14 -14.91
N GLN A 47 6.48 -4.44 -14.56
CA GLN A 47 5.35 -5.02 -13.83
C GLN A 47 5.80 -5.82 -12.60
N SER A 48 6.85 -5.34 -11.90
CA SER A 48 7.47 -6.02 -10.76
C SER A 48 6.69 -5.85 -9.46
N SER A 49 5.81 -4.84 -9.38
CA SER A 49 5.02 -4.57 -8.18
C SER A 49 4.07 -5.71 -7.86
N ARG A 50 3.99 -6.08 -6.58
CA ARG A 50 3.08 -7.08 -6.03
C ARG A 50 2.30 -6.46 -4.88
N ALA A 51 1.09 -6.95 -4.67
CA ALA A 51 0.28 -6.54 -3.52
C ALA A 51 -0.35 -7.75 -2.83
N VAL A 52 -0.37 -7.71 -1.50
CA VAL A 52 -1.19 -8.59 -0.66
C VAL A 52 -2.28 -7.74 -0.03
N ILE A 53 -3.52 -8.13 -0.24
CA ILE A 53 -4.69 -7.41 0.26
C ILE A 53 -5.29 -8.24 1.39
N LEU A 54 -5.35 -7.67 2.57
CA LEU A 54 -5.84 -8.31 3.78
C LEU A 54 -7.14 -7.65 4.22
N PHE A 55 -8.17 -8.47 4.48
CA PHE A 55 -9.46 -8.03 5.02
C PHE A 55 -9.81 -8.80 6.30
N ASN A 56 -10.69 -8.22 7.09
CA ASN A 56 -11.30 -8.87 8.25
C ASN A 56 -10.25 -9.48 9.20
N SER A 57 -10.37 -10.76 9.49
CA SER A 57 -9.50 -11.47 10.44
C SER A 57 -8.02 -11.48 10.03
N GLU A 58 -7.71 -11.52 8.73
CA GLU A 58 -6.31 -11.51 8.27
C GLU A 58 -5.68 -10.12 8.44
N HIS A 59 -6.44 -9.05 8.22
CA HIS A 59 -6.03 -7.69 8.55
C HIS A 59 -5.75 -7.53 10.07
N GLU A 60 -6.64 -8.02 10.92
CA GLU A 60 -6.48 -7.95 12.37
C GLU A 60 -5.27 -8.76 12.85
N LYS A 61 -5.09 -9.98 12.35
CA LYS A 61 -3.92 -10.82 12.64
C LYS A 61 -2.61 -10.14 12.25
N PHE A 62 -2.58 -9.52 11.08
CA PHE A 62 -1.40 -8.80 10.61
C PHE A 62 -0.98 -7.69 11.59
N TRP A 63 -1.91 -6.82 11.98
CA TRP A 63 -1.59 -5.73 12.91
C TRP A 63 -1.28 -6.21 14.32
N GLY A 64 -1.91 -7.31 14.77
CA GLY A 64 -1.56 -8.00 16.02
C GLY A 64 -0.11 -8.51 15.97
N PHE A 65 0.27 -9.19 14.90
CA PHE A 65 1.64 -9.65 14.70
C PHE A 65 2.65 -8.50 14.68
N VAL A 66 2.35 -7.41 13.96
CA VAL A 66 3.22 -6.22 13.91
C VAL A 66 3.36 -5.59 15.28
N ALA A 67 2.26 -5.44 16.03
CA ALA A 67 2.29 -4.90 17.40
C ALA A 67 3.19 -5.73 18.32
N ASP A 68 3.06 -7.06 18.28
CA ASP A 68 3.86 -7.96 19.12
C ASP A 68 5.36 -7.92 18.74
N LYS A 69 5.67 -7.87 17.46
CA LYS A 69 7.06 -7.70 17.00
C LYS A 69 7.66 -6.38 17.45
N LEU A 70 6.93 -5.28 17.33
CA LEU A 70 7.42 -3.96 17.69
C LEU A 70 7.61 -3.76 19.19
N LYS A 71 6.86 -4.47 20.05
CA LYS A 71 7.05 -4.44 21.51
C LYS A 71 8.48 -4.81 21.91
N SER A 72 9.11 -5.75 21.20
CA SER A 72 10.50 -6.18 21.50
C SER A 72 11.56 -5.11 21.21
N TYR A 73 11.21 -4.07 20.47
CA TYR A 73 12.10 -2.94 20.14
C TYR A 73 11.81 -1.69 20.99
N ALA A 74 10.79 -1.72 21.83
CA ALA A 74 10.45 -0.58 22.69
C ALA A 74 11.52 -0.39 23.78
N LYS A 75 11.88 0.87 24.06
CA LYS A 75 12.90 1.22 25.06
C LYS A 75 12.36 1.08 26.49
N ASP A 76 11.08 1.27 26.67
CA ASP A 76 10.35 1.29 27.96
C ASP A 76 8.87 0.95 27.74
N GLU A 77 8.14 0.78 28.85
CA GLU A 77 6.70 0.46 28.82
C GLU A 77 5.86 1.56 28.17
N GLU A 78 6.22 2.84 28.33
CA GLU A 78 5.50 3.96 27.73
C GLU A 78 5.60 3.90 26.20
N SER A 79 6.80 3.68 25.68
CA SER A 79 7.05 3.49 24.23
C SER A 79 6.32 2.28 23.68
N ALA A 80 6.28 1.17 24.42
CA ALA A 80 5.54 -0.03 24.06
C ALA A 80 4.03 0.23 23.99
N ALA A 81 3.48 0.95 24.97
CA ALA A 81 2.06 1.31 24.99
C ALA A 81 1.68 2.23 23.83
N LYS A 82 2.49 3.25 23.53
CA LYS A 82 2.29 4.15 22.37
C LYS A 82 2.31 3.39 21.06
N THR A 83 3.26 2.47 20.89
CA THR A 83 3.37 1.64 19.69
C THR A 83 2.13 0.74 19.55
N THR A 84 1.72 0.08 20.62
CA THR A 84 0.52 -0.78 20.62
C THR A 84 -0.73 0.01 20.25
N ALA A 85 -0.92 1.18 20.84
CA ALA A 85 -2.05 2.06 20.52
C ALA A 85 -2.05 2.50 19.05
N LYS A 86 -0.87 2.80 18.49
CA LYS A 86 -0.73 3.15 17.06
C LYS A 86 -1.07 1.95 16.15
N MET A 87 -0.61 0.75 16.46
CA MET A 87 -0.97 -0.46 15.68
C MET A 87 -2.46 -0.76 15.78
N ALA A 88 -3.06 -0.56 16.94
CA ALA A 88 -4.52 -0.69 17.13
C ALA A 88 -5.30 0.32 16.28
N SER A 89 -4.81 1.55 16.11
CA SER A 89 -5.46 2.55 15.24
C SER A 89 -5.43 2.14 13.75
N PHE A 90 -4.40 1.42 13.30
CA PHE A 90 -4.37 0.86 11.95
C PHE A 90 -5.28 -0.37 11.82
N ALA A 91 -5.34 -1.22 12.84
CA ALA A 91 -6.25 -2.36 12.90
C ALA A 91 -7.74 -1.95 12.95
N ALA A 92 -8.04 -0.69 13.23
CA ALA A 92 -9.40 -0.16 13.22
C ALA A 92 -10.01 -0.04 11.81
N GLY A 93 -9.19 -0.10 10.76
CA GLY A 93 -9.63 -0.09 9.37
C GLY A 93 -10.26 -1.40 8.92
N VAL A 94 -10.83 -1.41 7.71
CA VAL A 94 -11.46 -2.60 7.11
C VAL A 94 -10.45 -3.55 6.48
N GLY A 95 -9.29 -3.05 6.07
CA GLY A 95 -8.28 -3.85 5.38
C GLY A 95 -6.92 -3.18 5.32
N THR A 96 -5.96 -3.90 4.79
CA THR A 96 -4.58 -3.44 4.56
C THR A 96 -4.12 -3.89 3.18
N VAL A 97 -3.46 -3.01 2.47
CA VAL A 97 -2.75 -3.34 1.23
C VAL A 97 -1.25 -3.25 1.50
N LEU A 98 -0.55 -4.37 1.34
CA LEU A 98 0.90 -4.47 1.47
C LEU A 98 1.50 -4.52 0.08
N PHE A 99 2.40 -3.61 -0.23
CA PHE A 99 3.11 -3.57 -1.51
C PHE A 99 4.50 -4.16 -1.39
N PHE A 100 4.91 -4.87 -2.43
CA PHE A 100 6.21 -5.53 -2.54
C PHE A 100 6.78 -5.39 -3.94
N GLU A 101 8.07 -5.53 -4.07
CA GLU A 101 8.77 -5.68 -5.33
C GLU A 101 9.19 -7.14 -5.55
N ASP A 102 8.91 -7.66 -6.75
CA ASP A 102 9.44 -8.95 -7.17
C ASP A 102 10.89 -8.79 -7.64
N HIS A 103 11.81 -9.03 -6.74
CA HIS A 103 13.24 -8.91 -7.02
C HIS A 103 13.74 -9.84 -8.13
N ASN A 104 13.04 -10.93 -8.45
CA ASN A 104 13.43 -11.79 -9.57
C ASN A 104 13.19 -11.09 -10.92
N VAL A 105 12.10 -10.33 -11.03
CA VAL A 105 11.83 -9.50 -12.21
C VAL A 105 12.92 -8.42 -12.33
N VAL A 106 13.24 -7.75 -11.23
CA VAL A 106 14.28 -6.70 -11.21
C VAL A 106 15.63 -7.27 -11.65
N LYS A 107 16.05 -8.41 -11.09
CA LYS A 107 17.31 -9.09 -11.47
C LYS A 107 17.32 -9.50 -12.94
N GLY A 108 16.23 -10.07 -13.44
CA GLY A 108 16.12 -10.42 -14.86
C GLY A 108 16.33 -9.22 -15.79
N LEU A 109 15.79 -8.04 -15.42
CA LEU A 109 16.00 -6.81 -16.17
C LEU A 109 17.45 -6.30 -16.08
N GLN A 110 18.08 -6.41 -14.91
CA GLN A 110 19.51 -6.07 -14.73
C GLN A 110 20.41 -6.92 -15.65
N GLU A 111 20.11 -8.22 -15.75
CA GLU A 111 20.84 -9.14 -16.64
C GLU A 111 20.57 -8.86 -18.13
N GLN A 112 19.34 -8.55 -18.48
CA GLN A 112 18.94 -8.27 -19.86
C GLN A 112 19.48 -6.91 -20.36
N PHE A 113 19.60 -5.92 -19.48
CA PHE A 113 20.01 -4.56 -19.80
C PHE A 113 21.15 -4.08 -18.89
N PRO A 114 22.37 -4.61 -19.04
CA PRO A 114 23.49 -4.33 -18.12
C PRO A 114 23.82 -2.83 -17.98
N SER A 115 23.64 -2.05 -19.04
CA SER A 115 23.89 -0.60 -19.02
C SER A 115 23.00 0.18 -18.06
N TYR A 116 21.89 -0.40 -17.62
CA TYR A 116 20.91 0.18 -16.68
C TYR A 116 20.80 -0.62 -15.38
N ALA A 117 21.69 -1.60 -15.15
CA ALA A 117 21.56 -2.53 -14.03
C ALA A 117 21.38 -1.82 -12.68
N ASP A 118 22.16 -0.78 -12.42
CA ASP A 118 22.12 -0.02 -11.16
C ASP A 118 20.83 0.81 -11.00
N ASN A 119 20.13 1.08 -12.11
CA ASN A 119 18.92 1.88 -12.09
C ASN A 119 17.65 1.05 -11.79
N PHE A 120 17.61 -0.22 -12.19
CA PHE A 120 16.39 -1.03 -12.07
C PHE A 120 15.85 -1.16 -10.64
N PRO A 121 16.67 -1.35 -9.59
CA PRO A 121 16.15 -1.35 -8.22
C PRO A 121 15.47 -0.02 -7.84
N ILE A 122 16.06 1.10 -8.23
CA ILE A 122 15.52 2.45 -7.97
C ILE A 122 14.20 2.66 -8.75
N TRP A 123 14.18 2.27 -10.02
CA TRP A 123 13.00 2.40 -10.87
C TRP A 123 11.86 1.49 -10.44
N ALA A 124 12.16 0.32 -9.88
CA ALA A 124 11.16 -0.56 -9.29
C ALA A 124 10.45 0.13 -8.11
N GLU A 125 11.20 0.74 -7.20
CA GLU A 125 10.64 1.52 -6.09
C GLU A 125 9.77 2.69 -6.59
N HIS A 126 10.22 3.42 -7.62
CA HIS A 126 9.42 4.48 -8.24
C HIS A 126 8.11 3.92 -8.82
N SER A 127 8.17 2.79 -9.51
CA SER A 127 7.00 2.13 -10.11
C SER A 127 5.98 1.72 -9.05
N THR A 128 6.45 1.11 -7.95
CA THR A 128 5.59 0.75 -6.82
C THR A 128 5.01 1.98 -6.11
N ALA A 129 5.76 3.07 -5.98
CA ALA A 129 5.22 4.31 -5.43
C ALA A 129 4.09 4.89 -6.29
N ILE A 130 4.19 4.80 -7.62
CA ILE A 130 3.11 5.18 -8.54
C ILE A 130 1.88 4.29 -8.33
N ALA A 131 2.06 2.98 -8.23
CA ALA A 131 0.96 2.03 -7.99
C ALA A 131 0.28 2.27 -6.62
N GLN A 132 1.05 2.59 -5.58
CA GLN A 132 0.53 2.96 -4.26
C GLN A 132 -0.30 4.24 -4.34
N PHE A 133 0.19 5.27 -5.02
CA PHE A 133 -0.54 6.53 -5.18
C PHE A 133 -1.82 6.34 -6.00
N ALA A 134 -1.78 5.56 -7.08
CA ALA A 134 -2.95 5.23 -7.88
C ALA A 134 -4.00 4.48 -7.05
N THR A 135 -3.59 3.47 -6.29
CA THR A 135 -4.46 2.71 -5.40
C THR A 135 -5.09 3.61 -4.33
N TRP A 136 -4.29 4.45 -3.68
CA TRP A 136 -4.79 5.38 -2.67
C TRP A 136 -5.81 6.36 -3.23
N THR A 137 -5.54 6.89 -4.43
CA THR A 137 -6.47 7.80 -5.11
C THR A 137 -7.76 7.08 -5.51
N ALA A 138 -7.68 5.84 -6.02
CA ALA A 138 -8.83 5.02 -6.34
C ALA A 138 -9.69 4.73 -5.10
N LEU A 139 -9.10 4.35 -3.98
CA LEU A 139 -9.83 4.16 -2.72
C LEU A 139 -10.52 5.45 -2.25
N HIS A 140 -9.87 6.60 -2.43
CA HIS A 140 -10.47 7.90 -2.09
C HIS A 140 -11.71 8.19 -2.95
N THR A 141 -11.76 7.79 -4.23
CA THR A 141 -12.96 7.99 -5.08
C THR A 141 -14.17 7.20 -4.59
N GLU A 142 -13.95 6.13 -3.86
CA GLU A 142 -14.98 5.31 -3.20
C GLU A 142 -15.38 5.83 -1.82
N GLY A 143 -14.89 7.01 -1.42
CA GLY A 143 -15.17 7.60 -0.10
C GLY A 143 -14.36 6.99 1.03
N LEU A 144 -13.34 6.20 0.72
CA LEU A 144 -12.51 5.52 1.72
C LEU A 144 -11.31 6.37 2.14
N GLY A 145 -11.02 6.37 3.44
CA GLY A 145 -9.83 6.98 4.04
C GLY A 145 -8.67 5.97 4.12
N ALA A 146 -7.44 6.45 3.86
CA ALA A 146 -6.20 5.69 4.05
C ALA A 146 -5.04 6.62 4.40
#